data_637d6f902d1b021c74c481508c26b581
#
_entry.id   637d6f902d1b021c74c481508c26b581
#
_cell.length_a   1.000
_cell.length_b   1.000
_cell.length_c   1.000
_cell.angle_alpha   90.00
_cell.angle_beta   90.00
_cell.angle_gamma   90.00
#
_symmetry.space_group_name_H-M   'P 1'
#
loop_
_entity.id
_entity.type
_entity.pdbx_description
1 polymer ?
#
loop_
_entity_poly.entity_id
_entity_poly.type
_entity_poly.pdbx_seq_one_letter_code
_entity_poly.pdbx_strand_id
1 'polypeptide(L)'
;MEIIEKKTIIEILNGIDLPYEIEQGFISYSQGNCVIPPIGELEFDEPPGDVHIKYGYIKGESNYVIKIASGHWKNHELGIPNGNGMMLLFNQKTGQPLAILYDRGILTDIRTAVAGQICAKTFSNKIKRIGVIGTGTQAKLQVKYLKNITKSRDVMVWGRDDKKMDQFKQHMEKVGFEVTFCKSPHEVASKCNLIITATASKDYVLSNNDILEGTHINAIGSDTPSKRELGPGIIEKADLVIADSMN
;
A
#
# COMPACT_ATOMS: atom_id res chain seq x y z
N MET A 1 10.16 27.47 9.41
CA MET A 1 9.74 26.06 9.26
C MET A 1 8.23 26.01 9.47
N GLU A 2 7.51 25.46 8.54
CA GLU A 2 6.05 25.35 8.55
C GLU A 2 5.61 23.97 9.04
N ILE A 3 4.47 23.89 9.74
CA ILE A 3 3.82 22.60 10.08
C ILE A 3 2.55 22.49 9.25
N ILE A 4 2.51 21.50 8.37
CA ILE A 4 1.38 21.26 7.49
C ILE A 4 0.61 20.05 8.03
N GLU A 5 -0.59 20.33 8.51
CA GLU A 5 -1.48 19.33 9.12
C GLU A 5 -2.13 18.41 8.07
N LYS A 6 -2.49 17.21 8.49
CA LYS A 6 -3.14 16.17 7.66
C LYS A 6 -4.30 16.70 6.80
N LYS A 7 -5.13 17.61 7.34
CA LYS A 7 -6.27 18.17 6.60
C LYS A 7 -5.79 18.95 5.38
N THR A 8 -4.84 19.86 5.56
CA THR A 8 -4.24 20.66 4.49
C THR A 8 -3.52 19.78 3.47
N ILE A 9 -2.81 18.74 3.93
CA ILE A 9 -2.16 17.75 3.04
C ILE A 9 -3.20 17.10 2.13
N ILE A 10 -4.33 16.63 2.67
CA ILE A 10 -5.41 16.00 1.88
C ILE A 10 -5.98 17.00 0.85
N GLU A 11 -6.18 18.25 1.23
CA GLU A 11 -6.68 19.30 0.33
C GLU A 11 -5.72 19.52 -0.85
N ILE A 12 -4.41 19.60 -0.57
CA ILE A 12 -3.36 19.76 -1.59
C ILE A 12 -3.32 18.53 -2.52
N LEU A 13 -3.40 17.32 -1.98
CA LEU A 13 -3.35 16.09 -2.77
C LEU A 13 -4.47 15.97 -3.80
N ASN A 14 -5.62 16.61 -3.57
CA ASN A 14 -6.73 16.62 -4.54
C ASN A 14 -6.39 17.38 -5.84
N GLY A 15 -5.39 18.24 -5.83
CA GLY A 15 -4.91 18.99 -7.00
C GLY A 15 -3.69 18.39 -7.70
N ILE A 16 -3.20 17.23 -7.22
CA ILE A 16 -1.98 16.58 -7.74
C ILE A 16 -2.35 15.32 -8.52
N ASP A 17 -1.73 15.10 -9.67
CA ASP A 17 -1.78 13.81 -10.37
C ASP A 17 -0.84 12.81 -9.70
N LEU A 18 -1.32 12.23 -8.59
CA LEU A 18 -0.55 11.31 -7.77
C LEU A 18 0.00 10.10 -8.55
N PRO A 19 -0.77 9.44 -9.44
CA PRO A 19 -0.22 8.38 -10.28
C PRO A 19 0.99 8.82 -11.10
N TYR A 20 0.92 9.97 -11.73
CA TYR A 20 2.03 10.52 -12.52
C TYR A 20 3.26 10.80 -11.63
N GLU A 21 3.08 11.51 -10.53
CA GLU A 21 4.20 11.88 -9.64
C GLU A 21 4.91 10.66 -9.05
N ILE A 22 4.15 9.65 -8.64
CA ILE A 22 4.71 8.41 -8.08
C ILE A 22 5.38 7.57 -9.17
N GLU A 23 4.82 7.51 -10.37
CA GLU A 23 5.44 6.85 -11.53
C GLU A 23 6.77 7.51 -11.89
N GLN A 24 6.85 8.85 -11.92
CA GLN A 24 8.12 9.58 -12.12
C GLN A 24 9.14 9.28 -11.02
N GLY A 25 8.69 9.11 -9.77
CA GLY A 25 9.54 8.67 -8.66
C GLY A 25 10.16 7.29 -8.92
N PHE A 26 9.36 6.29 -9.36
CA PHE A 26 9.86 4.96 -9.72
C PHE A 26 10.81 4.99 -10.91
N ILE A 27 10.52 5.80 -11.94
CA ILE A 27 11.41 5.98 -13.10
C ILE A 27 12.75 6.56 -12.67
N SER A 28 12.73 7.61 -11.85
CA SER A 28 13.95 8.27 -11.33
C SER A 28 14.77 7.30 -10.48
N TYR A 29 14.10 6.46 -9.66
CA TYR A 29 14.79 5.43 -8.89
C TYR A 29 15.44 4.37 -9.77
N SER A 30 14.73 3.84 -10.76
CA SER A 30 15.23 2.83 -11.69
C SER A 30 16.39 3.33 -12.57
N GLN A 31 16.42 4.63 -12.85
CA GLN A 31 17.51 5.28 -13.60
C GLN A 31 18.73 5.62 -12.73
N GLY A 32 18.70 5.31 -11.42
CA GLY A 32 19.81 5.64 -10.50
C GLY A 32 19.90 7.14 -10.15
N ASN A 33 18.82 7.89 -10.37
CA ASN A 33 18.74 9.31 -10.05
C ASN A 33 18.33 9.58 -8.58
N CYS A 34 17.96 8.55 -7.83
CA CYS A 34 17.64 8.66 -6.42
C CYS A 34 18.81 8.21 -5.54
N VAL A 35 19.00 8.88 -4.42
CA VAL A 35 19.87 8.45 -3.34
C VAL A 35 18.99 8.07 -2.15
N ILE A 36 18.90 6.78 -1.86
CA ILE A 36 18.06 6.21 -0.80
C ILE A 36 18.96 5.29 0.05
N PRO A 37 19.43 5.77 1.22
CA PRO A 37 20.22 4.95 2.15
C PRO A 37 19.40 3.79 2.74
N PRO A 38 20.07 2.83 3.41
CA PRO A 38 19.39 1.77 4.13
C PRO A 38 18.35 2.31 5.12
N ILE A 39 17.29 1.53 5.32
CA ILE A 39 16.17 1.89 6.20
C ILE A 39 16.64 1.80 7.64
N GLY A 40 16.39 2.86 8.44
CA GLY A 40 16.48 2.79 9.90
C GLY A 40 15.23 2.10 10.45
N GLU A 41 15.42 1.10 11.29
CA GLU A 41 14.33 0.30 11.84
C GLU A 41 14.46 0.18 13.36
N LEU A 42 13.34 0.32 14.06
CA LEU A 42 13.20 0.02 15.48
C LEU A 42 12.05 -0.96 15.65
N GLU A 43 12.29 -2.04 16.36
CA GLU A 43 11.26 -3.00 16.72
C GLU A 43 10.96 -2.92 18.23
N PHE A 44 9.71 -3.06 18.61
CA PHE A 44 9.25 -3.07 19.99
C PHE A 44 8.51 -4.38 20.27
N ASP A 45 8.91 -5.07 21.34
CA ASP A 45 8.30 -6.33 21.74
C ASP A 45 7.00 -6.11 22.52
N GLU A 46 6.98 -5.12 23.45
CA GLU A 46 5.85 -4.91 24.34
C GLU A 46 5.62 -3.41 24.65
N PRO A 47 4.49 -2.82 24.19
CA PRO A 47 3.56 -3.39 23.21
C PRO A 47 4.21 -3.57 21.85
N PRO A 48 3.80 -4.61 21.07
CA PRO A 48 4.42 -4.91 19.80
C PRO A 48 4.19 -3.80 18.76
N GLY A 49 5.28 -3.40 18.11
CA GLY A 49 5.25 -2.32 17.12
C GLY A 49 6.57 -2.16 16.40
N ASP A 50 6.58 -1.30 15.40
CA ASP A 50 7.78 -0.94 14.64
C ASP A 50 7.81 0.56 14.31
N VAL A 51 9.01 1.06 13.99
CA VAL A 51 9.25 2.38 13.40
C VAL A 51 10.23 2.24 12.25
N HIS A 52 9.85 2.75 11.09
CA HIS A 52 10.72 2.82 9.92
C HIS A 52 11.09 4.26 9.62
N ILE A 53 12.39 4.54 9.53
CA ILE A 53 12.95 5.84 9.13
C ILE A 53 13.53 5.66 7.72
N LYS A 54 12.86 6.27 6.74
CA LYS A 54 13.28 6.26 5.34
C LYS A 54 13.62 7.68 4.92
N TYR A 55 14.76 7.86 4.25
CA TYR A 55 15.19 9.18 3.84
C TYR A 55 15.91 9.10 2.50
N GLY A 56 15.92 10.21 1.79
CA GLY A 56 16.56 10.27 0.50
C GLY A 56 16.21 11.53 -0.29
N TYR A 57 16.78 11.61 -1.49
CA TYR A 57 16.54 12.70 -2.41
C TYR A 57 16.65 12.24 -3.87
N ILE A 58 16.06 13.00 -4.77
CA ILE A 58 16.24 12.89 -6.21
C ILE A 58 17.32 13.90 -6.63
N LYS A 59 18.31 13.47 -7.40
CA LYS A 59 19.39 14.32 -7.89
C LYS A 59 18.82 15.41 -8.78
N GLY A 60 19.22 16.65 -8.54
CA GLY A 60 18.74 17.82 -9.28
C GLY A 60 17.49 18.48 -8.71
N GLU A 61 16.77 17.82 -7.81
CA GLU A 61 15.63 18.41 -7.10
C GLU A 61 16.08 19.38 -6.00
N SER A 62 15.14 20.20 -5.53
CA SER A 62 15.44 21.24 -4.54
C SER A 62 15.48 20.73 -3.11
N ASN A 63 14.82 19.60 -2.84
CA ASN A 63 14.55 19.14 -1.49
C ASN A 63 15.00 17.70 -1.24
N TYR A 64 15.27 17.36 0.04
CA TYR A 64 15.32 15.98 0.50
C TYR A 64 14.30 15.75 1.62
N VAL A 65 13.95 14.50 1.84
CA VAL A 65 12.88 14.11 2.77
C VAL A 65 13.39 13.08 3.75
N ILE A 66 12.97 13.22 5.03
CA ILE A 66 13.08 12.18 6.04
C ILE A 66 11.65 11.79 6.44
N LYS A 67 11.29 10.54 6.21
CA LYS A 67 10.00 9.98 6.59
C LYS A 67 10.16 9.12 7.83
N ILE A 68 9.31 9.35 8.81
CA ILE A 68 9.17 8.52 10.01
C ILE A 68 7.76 7.92 9.95
N ALA A 69 7.67 6.60 9.94
CA ALA A 69 6.40 5.87 9.95
C ALA A 69 6.44 4.81 11.05
N SER A 70 5.37 4.69 11.82
CA SER A 70 5.27 3.74 12.92
C SER A 70 4.00 2.89 12.81
N GLY A 71 4.11 1.65 13.24
CA GLY A 71 3.01 0.72 13.42
C GLY A 71 3.00 0.14 14.84
N HIS A 72 1.90 0.29 15.57
CA HIS A 72 1.72 -0.31 16.90
C HIS A 72 0.40 -1.11 16.90
N TRP A 73 0.53 -2.42 16.98
CA TRP A 73 -0.58 -3.34 16.66
C TRP A 73 -1.71 -3.34 17.68
N LYS A 74 -1.44 -2.91 18.93
CA LYS A 74 -2.41 -2.82 20.04
C LYS A 74 -3.05 -1.44 20.21
N ASN A 75 -2.70 -0.44 19.40
CA ASN A 75 -3.23 0.91 19.50
C ASN A 75 -4.77 0.97 19.38
N HIS A 76 -5.37 0.04 18.63
CA HIS A 76 -6.83 -0.07 18.52
C HIS A 76 -7.51 -0.36 19.87
N GLU A 77 -6.83 -1.01 20.83
CA GLU A 77 -7.32 -1.22 22.19
C GLU A 77 -7.40 0.09 22.98
N LEU A 78 -6.59 1.07 22.59
CA LEU A 78 -6.57 2.42 23.17
C LEU A 78 -7.48 3.41 22.41
N GLY A 79 -8.19 2.95 21.37
CA GLY A 79 -9.03 3.79 20.52
C GLY A 79 -8.27 4.74 19.59
N ILE A 80 -6.96 4.50 19.37
CA ILE A 80 -6.12 5.29 18.47
C ILE A 80 -5.66 4.45 17.26
N PRO A 81 -5.31 5.09 16.11
CA PRO A 81 -4.85 4.39 14.93
C PRO A 81 -3.58 3.57 15.19
N ASN A 82 -3.50 2.38 14.58
CA ASN A 82 -2.31 1.55 14.65
C ASN A 82 -1.12 2.17 13.90
N GLY A 83 -1.36 2.84 12.78
CA GLY A 83 -0.33 3.52 12.02
C GLY A 83 -0.29 5.01 12.32
N ASN A 84 0.93 5.57 12.36
CA ASN A 84 1.19 7.00 12.49
C ASN A 84 2.46 7.38 11.71
N GLY A 85 2.71 8.68 11.56
CA GLY A 85 3.93 9.13 10.90
C GLY A 85 3.96 10.61 10.61
N MET A 86 5.11 11.05 10.12
CA MET A 86 5.36 12.39 9.61
C MET A 86 6.49 12.39 8.58
N MET A 87 6.60 13.48 7.82
CA MET A 87 7.73 13.72 6.96
C MET A 87 8.37 15.07 7.27
N LEU A 88 9.70 15.11 7.24
CA LEU A 88 10.49 16.32 7.39
C LEU A 88 11.05 16.70 6.01
N LEU A 89 10.82 17.92 5.59
CA LEU A 89 11.29 18.45 4.31
C LEU A 89 12.43 19.43 4.55
N PHE A 90 13.51 19.25 3.81
CA PHE A 90 14.73 20.07 3.89
C PHE A 90 15.17 20.54 2.51
N ASN A 91 15.83 21.71 2.47
CA ASN A 91 16.49 22.18 1.27
C ASN A 91 17.78 21.38 1.01
N GLN A 92 17.94 20.83 -0.19
CA GLN A 92 19.09 20.01 -0.55
C GLN A 92 20.45 20.78 -0.54
N LYS A 93 20.41 22.07 -0.85
CA LYS A 93 21.63 22.88 -0.97
C LYS A 93 22.13 23.45 0.34
N THR A 94 21.20 23.77 1.25
CA THR A 94 21.52 24.52 2.48
C THR A 94 21.34 23.68 3.74
N GLY A 95 20.63 22.53 3.67
CA GLY A 95 20.26 21.73 4.83
C GLY A 95 19.21 22.40 5.73
N GLN A 96 18.64 23.53 5.33
CA GLN A 96 17.61 24.20 6.11
C GLN A 96 16.33 23.37 6.19
N PRO A 97 15.74 23.17 7.39
CA PRO A 97 14.43 22.59 7.54
C PRO A 97 13.36 23.55 6.98
N LEU A 98 12.52 23.06 6.07
CA LEU A 98 11.48 23.83 5.40
C LEU A 98 10.12 23.59 6.03
N ALA A 99 9.72 22.33 6.18
CA ALA A 99 8.41 21.96 6.67
C ALA A 99 8.40 20.62 7.42
N ILE A 100 7.40 20.48 8.31
CA ILE A 100 6.96 19.21 8.88
C ILE A 100 5.60 18.90 8.25
N LEU A 101 5.51 17.78 7.53
CA LEU A 101 4.23 17.26 7.06
C LEU A 101 3.70 16.31 8.15
N TYR A 102 2.80 16.81 8.99
CA TYR A 102 2.19 16.02 10.07
C TYR A 102 0.99 15.25 9.51
N ASP A 103 1.31 14.27 8.69
CA ASP A 103 0.38 13.51 7.85
C ASP A 103 -0.31 12.36 8.58
N ARG A 104 0.19 11.96 9.74
CA ARG A 104 -0.28 10.81 10.54
C ARG A 104 -0.30 9.51 9.73
N GLY A 105 0.67 9.34 8.82
CA GLY A 105 0.86 8.15 8.01
C GLY A 105 0.05 8.10 6.71
N ILE A 106 -0.82 9.09 6.41
CA ILE A 106 -1.68 9.04 5.23
C ILE A 106 -0.91 9.09 3.91
N LEU A 107 0.22 9.80 3.86
CA LEU A 107 1.06 9.86 2.65
C LEU A 107 1.69 8.49 2.36
N THR A 108 2.09 7.76 3.40
CA THR A 108 2.56 6.38 3.26
C THR A 108 1.46 5.47 2.71
N ASP A 109 0.25 5.60 3.25
CA ASP A 109 -0.89 4.80 2.82
C ASP A 109 -1.26 5.07 1.36
N ILE A 110 -1.34 6.34 0.98
CA ILE A 110 -1.73 6.77 -0.36
C ILE A 110 -0.68 6.35 -1.40
N ARG A 111 0.63 6.61 -1.16
CA ARG A 111 1.67 6.24 -2.12
C ARG A 111 1.70 4.72 -2.36
N THR A 112 1.43 3.93 -1.32
CA THR A 112 1.37 2.47 -1.44
C THR A 112 0.19 2.02 -2.31
N ALA A 113 -0.98 2.63 -2.12
CA ALA A 113 -2.15 2.33 -2.92
C ALA A 113 -2.00 2.76 -4.39
N VAL A 114 -1.37 3.90 -4.63
CA VAL A 114 -1.08 4.39 -5.99
C VAL A 114 -0.03 3.51 -6.68
N ALA A 115 0.98 3.02 -5.97
CA ALA A 115 1.94 2.05 -6.53
C ALA A 115 1.22 0.79 -7.03
N GLY A 116 0.29 0.24 -6.25
CA GLY A 116 -0.53 -0.90 -6.68
C GLY A 116 -1.43 -0.57 -7.88
N GLN A 117 -1.98 0.65 -7.96
CA GLN A 117 -2.71 1.13 -9.13
C GLN A 117 -1.83 1.16 -10.37
N ILE A 118 -0.60 1.69 -10.27
CA ILE A 118 0.38 1.75 -11.38
C ILE A 118 0.72 0.34 -11.86
N CYS A 119 1.03 -0.58 -10.94
CA CYS A 119 1.30 -1.98 -11.27
C CYS A 119 0.11 -2.61 -11.99
N ALA A 120 -1.10 -2.48 -11.46
CA ALA A 120 -2.29 -3.03 -12.09
C ALA A 120 -2.58 -2.41 -13.46
N LYS A 121 -2.40 -1.09 -13.63
CA LYS A 121 -2.57 -0.39 -14.91
C LYS A 121 -1.60 -0.90 -15.98
N THR A 122 -0.36 -1.15 -15.59
CA THR A 122 0.74 -1.44 -16.54
C THR A 122 0.82 -2.93 -16.89
N PHE A 123 0.57 -3.81 -15.92
CA PHE A 123 0.91 -5.22 -16.05
C PHE A 123 -0.29 -6.19 -15.95
N SER A 124 -1.49 -5.73 -15.52
CA SER A 124 -2.62 -6.64 -15.48
C SER A 124 -3.27 -6.82 -16.84
N ASN A 125 -3.87 -8.00 -17.05
CA ASN A 125 -4.86 -8.18 -18.08
C ASN A 125 -6.11 -7.32 -17.82
N LYS A 126 -7.02 -7.24 -18.80
CA LYS A 126 -8.30 -6.55 -18.60
C LYS A 126 -8.96 -7.02 -17.30
N ILE A 127 -9.09 -6.11 -16.33
CA ILE A 127 -9.68 -6.40 -15.03
C ILE A 127 -11.17 -6.69 -15.20
N LYS A 128 -11.57 -7.93 -14.90
CA LYS A 128 -12.96 -8.40 -14.96
C LYS A 128 -13.61 -8.30 -13.58
N ARG A 129 -12.90 -8.79 -12.54
CA ARG A 129 -13.34 -8.81 -11.15
C ARG A 129 -12.16 -8.60 -10.22
N ILE A 130 -12.36 -7.82 -9.19
CA ILE A 130 -11.34 -7.47 -8.19
C ILE A 130 -11.51 -8.39 -6.98
N GLY A 131 -10.45 -9.10 -6.61
CA GLY A 131 -10.36 -9.91 -5.40
C GLY A 131 -9.57 -9.19 -4.33
N VAL A 132 -10.03 -9.26 -3.09
CA VAL A 132 -9.36 -8.63 -1.94
C VAL A 132 -9.25 -9.62 -0.79
N ILE A 133 -8.04 -9.84 -0.32
CA ILE A 133 -7.74 -10.64 0.86
C ILE A 133 -7.18 -9.71 1.92
N GLY A 134 -8.01 -9.43 2.94
CA GLY A 134 -7.80 -8.40 3.95
C GLY A 134 -8.85 -7.29 3.89
N THR A 135 -9.05 -6.58 4.99
CA THR A 135 -10.12 -5.56 5.14
C THR A 135 -9.63 -4.26 5.77
N GLY A 136 -8.30 -4.12 5.88
CA GLY A 136 -7.63 -2.97 6.51
C GLY A 136 -7.61 -1.71 5.63
N THR A 137 -6.81 -0.72 6.06
CA THR A 137 -6.64 0.55 5.36
C THR A 137 -6.12 0.35 3.94
N GLN A 138 -5.06 -0.44 3.76
CA GLN A 138 -4.50 -0.71 2.44
C GLN A 138 -5.50 -1.43 1.52
N ALA A 139 -6.23 -2.43 2.01
CA ALA A 139 -7.26 -3.10 1.21
C ALA A 139 -8.29 -2.12 0.63
N LYS A 140 -8.76 -1.16 1.45
CA LYS A 140 -9.71 -0.12 1.05
C LYS A 140 -9.11 0.86 0.03
N LEU A 141 -7.90 1.33 0.29
CA LEU A 141 -7.23 2.30 -0.59
C LEU A 141 -6.84 1.68 -1.93
N GLN A 142 -6.30 0.48 -1.96
CA GLN A 142 -5.97 -0.25 -3.17
C GLN A 142 -7.19 -0.35 -4.09
N VAL A 143 -8.33 -0.81 -3.57
CA VAL A 143 -9.58 -0.88 -4.36
C VAL A 143 -10.05 0.50 -4.82
N LYS A 144 -10.02 1.50 -3.93
CA LYS A 144 -10.43 2.88 -4.26
C LYS A 144 -9.65 3.42 -5.45
N TYR A 145 -8.34 3.24 -5.48
CA TYR A 145 -7.49 3.76 -6.56
C TYR A 145 -7.67 2.99 -7.87
N LEU A 146 -8.04 1.71 -7.85
CA LEU A 146 -8.39 0.97 -9.07
C LEU A 146 -9.57 1.55 -9.84
N LYS A 147 -10.44 2.34 -9.17
CA LYS A 147 -11.60 2.99 -9.83
C LYS A 147 -11.19 3.80 -11.06
N ASN A 148 -9.98 4.34 -11.07
CA ASN A 148 -9.49 5.22 -12.13
C ASN A 148 -8.96 4.44 -13.35
N ILE A 149 -8.68 3.14 -13.22
CA ILE A 149 -8.04 2.34 -14.27
C ILE A 149 -8.91 1.21 -14.80
N THR A 150 -10.03 0.90 -14.17
CA THR A 150 -10.97 -0.12 -14.62
C THR A 150 -12.41 0.31 -14.48
N LYS A 151 -13.27 -0.22 -15.39
CA LYS A 151 -14.72 -0.08 -15.29
C LYS A 151 -15.36 -1.11 -14.36
N SER A 152 -14.62 -2.17 -13.99
CA SER A 152 -15.11 -3.17 -13.04
C SER A 152 -15.42 -2.50 -11.70
N ARG A 153 -16.60 -2.81 -11.15
CA ARG A 153 -17.03 -2.37 -9.81
C ARG A 153 -17.34 -3.56 -8.92
N ASP A 154 -17.16 -4.78 -9.43
CA ASP A 154 -17.40 -6.03 -8.73
C ASP A 154 -16.18 -6.41 -7.91
N VAL A 155 -16.33 -6.43 -6.59
CA VAL A 155 -15.28 -6.71 -5.61
C VAL A 155 -15.69 -7.93 -4.79
N MET A 156 -14.85 -8.94 -4.76
CA MET A 156 -14.96 -10.09 -3.87
C MET A 156 -13.96 -9.94 -2.73
N VAL A 157 -14.42 -10.02 -1.50
CA VAL A 157 -13.56 -9.82 -0.33
C VAL A 157 -13.62 -10.99 0.63
N TRP A 158 -12.48 -11.32 1.19
CA TRP A 158 -12.35 -12.19 2.33
C TRP A 158 -11.50 -11.54 3.44
N GLY A 159 -11.92 -11.74 4.68
CA GLY A 159 -11.21 -11.36 5.89
C GLY A 159 -11.58 -12.26 7.05
N ARG A 160 -10.75 -12.32 8.09
CA ARG A 160 -10.95 -13.17 9.26
C ARG A 160 -12.05 -12.69 10.23
N ASP A 161 -12.50 -11.45 10.08
CA ASP A 161 -13.39 -10.78 11.01
C ASP A 161 -14.60 -10.25 10.23
N ASP A 162 -15.77 -10.79 10.51
CA ASP A 162 -17.01 -10.45 9.81
C ASP A 162 -17.39 -8.97 9.99
N LYS A 163 -17.17 -8.39 11.17
CA LYS A 163 -17.46 -6.98 11.42
C LYS A 163 -16.57 -6.07 10.57
N LYS A 164 -15.29 -6.44 10.41
CA LYS A 164 -14.37 -5.70 9.53
C LYS A 164 -14.72 -5.90 8.05
N MET A 165 -15.24 -7.06 7.65
CA MET A 165 -15.78 -7.27 6.31
C MET A 165 -16.99 -6.39 6.06
N ASP A 166 -17.93 -6.28 7.00
CA ASP A 166 -19.08 -5.37 6.90
C ASP A 166 -18.64 -3.90 6.78
N GLN A 167 -17.68 -3.48 7.60
CA GLN A 167 -17.12 -2.11 7.51
C GLN A 167 -16.42 -1.86 6.17
N PHE A 168 -15.70 -2.84 5.64
CA PHE A 168 -15.09 -2.76 4.31
C PHE A 168 -16.17 -2.61 3.25
N LYS A 169 -17.19 -3.44 3.26
CA LYS A 169 -18.32 -3.39 2.32
C LYS A 169 -18.99 -2.02 2.33
N GLN A 170 -19.42 -1.56 3.49
CA GLN A 170 -20.07 -0.24 3.65
C GLN A 170 -19.19 0.90 3.11
N HIS A 171 -17.87 0.83 3.32
CA HIS A 171 -16.96 1.83 2.82
C HIS A 171 -16.83 1.78 1.30
N MET A 172 -16.70 0.59 0.72
CA MET A 172 -16.53 0.41 -0.73
C MET A 172 -17.80 0.73 -1.50
N GLU A 173 -18.97 0.40 -0.97
CA GLU A 173 -20.26 0.75 -1.57
C GLU A 173 -20.47 2.26 -1.63
N LYS A 174 -20.05 3.02 -0.61
CA LYS A 174 -20.08 4.49 -0.62
C LYS A 174 -19.24 5.11 -1.73
N VAL A 175 -18.17 4.42 -2.16
CA VAL A 175 -17.31 4.89 -3.25
C VAL A 175 -17.67 4.25 -4.60
N GLY A 176 -18.76 3.49 -4.66
CA GLY A 176 -19.38 3.01 -5.89
C GLY A 176 -18.90 1.64 -6.37
N PHE A 177 -18.48 0.76 -5.47
CA PHE A 177 -18.21 -0.64 -5.74
C PHE A 177 -19.35 -1.52 -5.21
N GLU A 178 -19.51 -2.69 -5.82
CA GLU A 178 -20.41 -3.75 -5.37
C GLU A 178 -19.56 -4.82 -4.68
N VAL A 179 -19.87 -5.14 -3.41
CA VAL A 179 -19.03 -6.03 -2.60
C VAL A 179 -19.74 -7.32 -2.25
N THR A 180 -19.11 -8.43 -2.63
CA THR A 180 -19.54 -9.79 -2.30
C THR A 180 -18.55 -10.41 -1.30
N PHE A 181 -19.06 -11.00 -0.22
CA PHE A 181 -18.25 -11.74 0.74
C PHE A 181 -17.91 -13.13 0.22
N CYS A 182 -16.67 -13.56 0.44
CA CYS A 182 -16.18 -14.90 0.19
C CYS A 182 -15.96 -15.66 1.50
N LYS A 183 -16.08 -16.97 1.43
CA LYS A 183 -15.86 -17.86 2.58
C LYS A 183 -14.38 -18.19 2.81
N SER A 184 -13.54 -17.99 1.81
CA SER A 184 -12.11 -18.31 1.87
C SER A 184 -11.31 -17.47 0.88
N PRO A 185 -9.97 -17.34 1.06
CA PRO A 185 -9.08 -16.77 0.05
C PRO A 185 -9.12 -17.51 -1.29
N HIS A 186 -9.25 -18.84 -1.24
CA HIS A 186 -9.41 -19.67 -2.43
C HIS A 186 -10.64 -19.26 -3.26
N GLU A 187 -11.77 -18.99 -2.64
CA GLU A 187 -12.96 -18.53 -3.35
C GLU A 187 -12.74 -17.17 -4.02
N VAL A 188 -11.99 -16.26 -3.40
CA VAL A 188 -11.58 -15.00 -4.03
C VAL A 188 -10.72 -15.27 -5.25
N ALA A 189 -9.68 -16.10 -5.11
CA ALA A 189 -8.71 -16.35 -6.16
C ALA A 189 -9.33 -17.08 -7.36
N SER A 190 -10.24 -18.04 -7.12
CA SER A 190 -10.91 -18.82 -8.19
C SER A 190 -11.90 -18.02 -9.04
N LYS A 191 -12.25 -16.79 -8.62
CA LYS A 191 -13.29 -15.97 -9.28
C LYS A 191 -12.78 -14.60 -9.76
N CYS A 192 -11.57 -14.20 -9.39
CA CYS A 192 -11.02 -12.88 -9.68
C CYS A 192 -9.74 -12.98 -10.50
N ASN A 193 -9.52 -12.03 -11.39
CA ASN A 193 -8.31 -11.99 -12.20
C ASN A 193 -7.38 -10.81 -11.83
N LEU A 194 -7.78 -9.97 -10.88
CA LEU A 194 -6.90 -9.07 -10.16
C LEU A 194 -7.11 -9.32 -8.67
N ILE A 195 -6.05 -9.68 -7.95
CA ILE A 195 -6.08 -10.01 -6.53
C ILE A 195 -5.19 -9.05 -5.77
N ILE A 196 -5.72 -8.50 -4.68
CA ILE A 196 -4.98 -7.68 -3.74
C ILE A 196 -4.86 -8.48 -2.44
N THR A 197 -3.64 -8.74 -1.97
CA THR A 197 -3.41 -9.24 -0.62
C THR A 197 -2.88 -8.10 0.26
N ALA A 198 -3.57 -7.84 1.36
CA ALA A 198 -3.29 -6.74 2.27
C ALA A 198 -3.58 -7.16 3.73
N THR A 199 -2.85 -8.19 4.18
CA THR A 199 -2.98 -8.78 5.51
C THR A 199 -1.68 -8.67 6.30
N ALA A 200 -1.75 -8.79 7.61
CA ALA A 200 -0.58 -8.93 8.49
C ALA A 200 -0.28 -10.41 8.78
N SER A 201 -0.60 -11.32 7.86
CA SER A 201 -0.45 -12.75 8.08
C SER A 201 1.00 -13.17 8.13
N LYS A 202 1.32 -14.08 9.05
CA LYS A 202 2.61 -14.79 9.13
C LYS A 202 2.61 -16.09 8.31
N ASP A 203 1.42 -16.58 7.98
CA ASP A 203 1.19 -17.75 7.14
C ASP A 203 0.62 -17.32 5.80
N TYR A 204 0.95 -18.04 4.73
CA TYR A 204 0.43 -17.71 3.41
C TYR A 204 -1.10 -17.84 3.35
N VAL A 205 -1.72 -16.93 2.64
CA VAL A 205 -3.19 -16.86 2.45
C VAL A 205 -3.61 -17.32 1.05
N LEU A 206 -2.68 -17.40 0.12
CA LEU A 206 -2.86 -17.95 -1.23
C LEU A 206 -1.89 -19.10 -1.47
N SER A 207 -2.35 -20.14 -2.13
CA SER A 207 -1.53 -21.24 -2.60
C SER A 207 -1.40 -21.23 -4.13
N ASN A 208 -0.39 -21.92 -4.67
CA ASN A 208 -0.16 -22.02 -6.10
C ASN A 208 -1.39 -22.57 -6.85
N ASN A 209 -2.13 -23.49 -6.24
CA ASN A 209 -3.31 -24.11 -6.83
C ASN A 209 -4.53 -23.17 -6.89
N ASP A 210 -4.51 -22.07 -6.17
CA ASP A 210 -5.59 -21.09 -6.17
C ASP A 210 -5.52 -20.16 -7.39
N ILE A 211 -4.33 -19.99 -7.98
CA ILE A 211 -4.07 -18.96 -8.98
C ILE A 211 -4.43 -19.44 -10.37
N LEU A 212 -5.37 -18.76 -11.00
CA LEU A 212 -5.77 -18.98 -12.38
C LEU A 212 -4.79 -18.30 -13.35
N GLU A 213 -4.71 -18.84 -14.57
CA GLU A 213 -3.95 -18.23 -15.66
C GLU A 213 -4.45 -16.81 -15.96
N GLY A 214 -3.50 -15.89 -16.18
CA GLY A 214 -3.79 -14.49 -16.48
C GLY A 214 -4.20 -13.65 -15.26
N THR A 215 -4.01 -14.17 -14.03
CA THR A 215 -4.23 -13.44 -12.79
C THR A 215 -3.08 -12.48 -12.51
N HIS A 216 -3.42 -11.24 -12.15
CA HIS A 216 -2.49 -10.26 -11.58
C HIS A 216 -2.65 -10.20 -10.06
N ILE A 217 -1.53 -10.20 -9.32
CA ILE A 217 -1.52 -10.13 -7.85
C ILE A 217 -0.73 -8.90 -7.40
N ASN A 218 -1.39 -8.02 -6.65
CA ASN A 218 -0.75 -6.99 -5.86
C ASN A 218 -0.54 -7.52 -4.42
N ALA A 219 0.66 -8.00 -4.11
CA ALA A 219 1.00 -8.50 -2.77
C ALA A 219 1.54 -7.35 -1.90
N ILE A 220 0.68 -6.78 -1.05
CA ILE A 220 0.97 -5.52 -0.32
C ILE A 220 1.27 -5.76 1.15
N GLY A 221 0.77 -6.85 1.74
CA GLY A 221 0.79 -7.03 3.18
C GLY A 221 2.09 -7.62 3.74
N SER A 222 2.94 -8.22 2.90
CA SER A 222 4.21 -8.82 3.31
C SER A 222 5.35 -7.79 3.24
N ASP A 223 5.28 -6.76 4.07
CA ASP A 223 6.23 -5.64 4.11
C ASP A 223 7.38 -5.84 5.13
N THR A 224 7.41 -6.95 5.84
CA THR A 224 8.49 -7.35 6.75
C THR A 224 8.84 -8.85 6.56
N PRO A 225 10.06 -9.29 6.92
CA PRO A 225 10.48 -10.70 6.78
C PRO A 225 9.59 -11.70 7.53
N SER A 226 8.93 -11.27 8.60
CA SER A 226 8.05 -12.12 9.41
C SER A 226 6.66 -12.32 8.82
N LYS A 227 6.26 -11.52 7.82
CA LYS A 227 4.95 -11.59 7.17
C LYS A 227 5.01 -12.38 5.88
N ARG A 228 3.96 -13.12 5.59
CA ARG A 228 3.87 -13.96 4.39
C ARG A 228 2.43 -14.06 3.91
N GLU A 229 2.19 -13.75 2.65
CA GLU A 229 0.85 -13.83 2.03
C GLU A 229 0.80 -14.86 0.89
N LEU A 230 1.88 -14.96 0.10
CA LEU A 230 1.96 -15.86 -1.04
C LEU A 230 2.65 -17.17 -0.64
N GLY A 231 2.00 -18.28 -0.97
CA GLY A 231 2.54 -19.62 -0.75
C GLY A 231 3.61 -20.00 -1.76
N PRO A 232 4.37 -21.10 -1.47
CA PRO A 232 5.37 -21.62 -2.37
C PRO A 232 4.79 -21.90 -3.77
N GLY A 233 5.60 -21.71 -4.80
CA GLY A 233 5.24 -21.99 -6.20
C GLY A 233 4.47 -20.88 -6.90
N ILE A 234 3.97 -19.85 -6.20
CA ILE A 234 3.26 -18.73 -6.86
C ILE A 234 4.25 -17.88 -7.67
N ILE A 235 5.39 -17.55 -7.07
CA ILE A 235 6.42 -16.74 -7.73
C ILE A 235 7.07 -17.50 -8.89
N GLU A 236 7.34 -18.80 -8.70
CA GLU A 236 7.91 -19.65 -9.75
C GLU A 236 6.97 -19.82 -10.96
N LYS A 237 5.66 -19.74 -10.73
CA LYS A 237 4.62 -19.86 -11.78
C LYS A 237 4.36 -18.54 -12.51
N ALA A 238 4.77 -17.41 -11.94
CA ALA A 238 4.49 -16.11 -12.50
C ALA A 238 5.32 -15.85 -13.77
N ASP A 239 4.68 -15.36 -14.83
CA ASP A 239 5.36 -14.91 -16.06
C ASP A 239 6.23 -13.67 -15.79
N LEU A 240 5.82 -12.84 -14.82
CA LEU A 240 6.52 -11.62 -14.45
C LEU A 240 6.39 -11.36 -12.94
N VAL A 241 7.52 -11.11 -12.29
CA VAL A 241 7.59 -10.70 -10.89
C VAL A 241 8.22 -9.30 -10.82
N ILE A 242 7.54 -8.38 -10.17
CA ILE A 242 7.98 -6.98 -10.02
C ILE A 242 8.09 -6.67 -8.54
N ALA A 243 9.25 -6.20 -8.13
CA ALA A 243 9.49 -5.63 -6.81
C ALA A 243 9.61 -4.11 -6.91
N ASP A 244 9.08 -3.38 -5.93
CA ASP A 244 9.21 -1.93 -5.84
C ASP A 244 10.65 -1.50 -5.46
N SER A 245 11.42 -2.40 -4.85
CA SER A 245 12.85 -2.25 -4.60
C SER A 245 13.53 -3.62 -4.59
N MET A 246 14.79 -3.67 -5.02
CA MET A 246 15.64 -4.87 -4.98
C MET A 246 16.58 -4.89 -3.75
N ASN A 247 16.43 -3.94 -2.82
CA ASN A 247 17.24 -3.81 -1.60
C ASN A 247 16.53 -4.36 -0.39
#